data_524c33138826aef6b3e3865eb6618211
#
_entry.id   524c33138826aef6b3e3865eb6618211
#
_cell.length_a   1.000
_cell.length_b   1.000
_cell.length_c   1.000
_cell.angle_alpha   90.00
_cell.angle_beta   90.00
_cell.angle_gamma   90.00
#
_symmetry.space_group_name_H-M   'P 1'
#
loop_
_entity.id
_entity.type
_entity.pdbx_description
1 polymer ?
#
loop_
_entity_poly.entity_id
_entity_poly.type
_entity_poly.pdbx_seq_one_letter_code
_entity_poly.pdbx_strand_id
1 'polypeptide(L)'
;NTASYTLSLHDALPISGIYWKDKSGDRLREWLGVDEDTFYNSGLFAVIPMDFYFPGHGKSGDLPPRKGFAEKWHPQLLKECPDIELTLLIGQYAQAYYLHEKVSGKVTERVRHFKNYLPEYFPLVHPSPRNQIWMAKNPWFAEQVVPDLQALVQKIIH
;
A
#
# COMPACT_ATOMS: atom_id res chain seq x y z
N ASN A 1 18.25 -10.67 2.03
CA ASN A 1 16.97 -10.66 2.78
C ASN A 1 16.28 -9.35 2.57
N THR A 2 15.51 -9.30 1.53
CA THR A 2 14.94 -8.11 0.96
C THR A 2 13.50 -7.96 1.39
N ALA A 3 13.11 -6.80 1.89
CA ALA A 3 11.76 -6.55 2.33
C ALA A 3 11.01 -5.64 1.35
N SER A 4 9.79 -6.02 1.00
CA SER A 4 8.83 -5.14 0.35
C SER A 4 7.93 -4.51 1.42
N TYR A 5 7.65 -3.22 1.31
CA TYR A 5 6.82 -2.52 2.28
C TYR A 5 5.50 -2.07 1.69
N THR A 6 4.45 -2.23 2.47
CA THR A 6 3.17 -1.63 2.17
C THR A 6 2.92 -0.47 3.11
N LEU A 7 2.66 0.69 2.56
CA LEU A 7 2.28 1.88 3.33
C LEU A 7 0.81 2.17 3.09
N SER A 8 0.02 2.08 4.14
CA SER A 8 -1.43 2.27 4.05
C SER A 8 -1.98 3.11 5.18
N LEU A 9 -3.05 3.82 4.90
CA LEU A 9 -3.75 4.66 5.87
C LEU A 9 -4.76 3.91 6.73
N HIS A 10 -5.31 2.80 6.25
CA HIS A 10 -6.57 2.25 6.78
C HIS A 10 -6.40 1.07 7.72
N ASP A 11 -5.23 0.87 8.23
CA ASP A 11 -5.02 -0.25 9.11
C ASP A 11 -5.18 0.13 10.58
N ALA A 12 -6.32 0.74 10.87
CA ALA A 12 -6.91 0.53 12.18
C ALA A 12 -6.84 -0.97 12.41
N LEU A 13 -6.18 -1.37 13.48
CA LEU A 13 -6.11 -2.75 13.86
C LEU A 13 -7.48 -3.39 13.64
N PRO A 14 -7.62 -4.34 12.71
CA PRO A 14 -8.88 -5.04 12.54
C PRO A 14 -9.26 -5.69 13.86
N ILE A 15 -10.48 -6.14 14.00
CA ILE A 15 -10.96 -6.88 15.18
C ILE A 15 -9.97 -7.98 15.60
N SER A 16 -9.21 -8.54 14.64
CA SER A 16 -8.14 -9.53 14.87
C SER A 16 -6.86 -8.96 15.49
N GLY A 17 -6.66 -7.64 15.53
CA GLY A 17 -5.41 -7.03 15.98
C GLY A 17 -4.22 -7.20 15.03
N ILE A 18 -4.44 -7.71 13.82
CA ILE A 18 -3.39 -7.98 12.82
C ILE A 18 -3.68 -7.13 11.58
N TYR A 19 -2.69 -6.36 11.13
CA TYR A 19 -2.80 -5.54 9.91
C TYR A 19 -3.12 -6.42 8.69
N TRP A 20 -4.05 -5.95 7.85
CA TRP A 20 -4.44 -6.63 6.62
C TRP A 20 -5.06 -8.04 6.83
N LYS A 21 -5.57 -8.36 8.01
CA LYS A 21 -6.29 -9.61 8.30
C LYS A 21 -7.80 -9.46 8.05
N ASP A 22 -8.15 -8.99 6.86
CA ASP A 22 -9.52 -8.75 6.41
C ASP A 22 -9.64 -8.95 4.89
N LYS A 23 -10.80 -8.64 4.32
CA LYS A 23 -11.04 -8.75 2.87
C LYS A 23 -10.13 -7.85 2.04
N SER A 24 -9.75 -6.69 2.56
CA SER A 24 -8.79 -5.81 1.89
C SER A 24 -7.40 -6.45 1.85
N GLY A 25 -6.99 -7.09 2.93
CA GLY A 25 -5.74 -7.84 2.99
C GLY A 25 -5.72 -9.05 2.08
N ASP A 26 -6.82 -9.80 2.00
CA ASP A 26 -6.94 -10.92 1.06
C ASP A 26 -6.72 -10.46 -0.37
N ARG A 27 -7.34 -9.35 -0.76
CA ARG A 27 -7.18 -8.75 -2.08
C ARG A 27 -5.75 -8.22 -2.30
N LEU A 28 -5.15 -7.59 -1.31
CA LEU A 28 -3.76 -7.14 -1.42
C LEU A 28 -2.83 -8.31 -1.68
N ARG A 29 -2.93 -9.41 -0.94
CA ARG A 29 -2.12 -10.61 -1.16
C ARG A 29 -2.35 -11.23 -2.54
N GLU A 30 -3.59 -11.23 -3.03
CA GLU A 30 -3.90 -11.63 -4.39
C GLU A 30 -3.17 -10.77 -5.42
N TRP A 31 -3.20 -9.44 -5.27
CA TRP A 31 -2.47 -8.52 -6.16
C TRP A 31 -0.96 -8.70 -6.10
N LEU A 32 -0.43 -9.05 -4.94
CA LEU A 32 1.00 -9.35 -4.78
C LEU A 32 1.40 -10.74 -5.28
N GLY A 33 0.41 -11.63 -5.46
CA GLY A 33 0.67 -13.02 -5.84
C GLY A 33 1.32 -13.83 -4.74
N VAL A 34 1.03 -13.55 -3.48
CA VAL A 34 1.56 -14.25 -2.31
C VAL A 34 0.44 -14.76 -1.40
N ASP A 35 0.72 -15.84 -0.68
CA ASP A 35 -0.19 -16.35 0.33
C ASP A 35 -0.03 -15.64 1.69
N GLU A 36 -0.90 -15.97 2.61
CA GLU A 36 -0.91 -15.38 3.95
C GLU A 36 0.38 -15.71 4.73
N ASP A 37 0.88 -16.92 4.61
CA ASP A 37 2.10 -17.34 5.30
C ASP A 37 3.33 -16.58 4.79
N THR A 38 3.48 -16.47 3.49
CA THR A 38 4.53 -15.66 2.89
C THR A 38 4.45 -14.20 3.32
N PHE A 39 3.25 -13.64 3.34
CA PHE A 39 3.05 -12.24 3.72
C PHE A 39 3.43 -11.95 5.18
N TYR A 40 3.00 -12.79 6.12
CA TYR A 40 3.20 -12.53 7.55
C TYR A 40 4.46 -13.16 8.14
N ASN A 41 4.89 -14.32 7.65
CA ASN A 41 5.89 -15.14 8.33
C ASN A 41 7.23 -15.24 7.61
N SER A 42 7.33 -14.78 6.35
CA SER A 42 8.59 -14.86 5.60
C SER A 42 9.65 -13.87 6.06
N GLY A 43 9.26 -12.78 6.72
CA GLY A 43 10.15 -11.66 7.02
C GLY A 43 10.47 -10.77 5.80
N LEU A 44 9.82 -11.02 4.65
CA LEU A 44 10.05 -10.28 3.41
C LEU A 44 9.12 -9.08 3.24
N PHE A 45 8.10 -8.96 4.09
CA PHE A 45 7.12 -7.88 4.04
C PHE A 45 7.08 -7.12 5.36
N ALA A 46 7.03 -5.80 5.29
CA ALA A 46 6.74 -4.95 6.42
C ALA A 46 5.56 -4.02 6.09
N VAL A 47 4.75 -3.75 7.08
CA VAL A 47 3.61 -2.84 6.97
C VAL A 47 3.85 -1.63 7.85
N ILE A 48 3.87 -0.45 7.25
CA ILE A 48 4.02 0.82 7.96
C ILE A 48 2.80 1.67 7.62
N PRO A 49 1.84 1.84 8.54
CA PRO A 49 0.69 2.69 8.30
C PRO A 49 1.07 4.16 8.31
N MET A 50 0.30 4.99 7.61
CA MET A 50 0.49 6.44 7.60
C MET A 50 0.20 7.08 8.97
N ASP A 51 -0.65 6.45 9.76
CA ASP A 51 -0.90 6.76 11.17
C ASP A 51 -1.11 5.45 11.94
N PHE A 52 -0.58 5.33 13.15
CA PHE A 52 -0.72 4.13 13.98
C PHE A 52 -2.10 4.00 14.62
N TYR A 53 -2.88 5.07 14.61
CA TYR A 53 -4.25 5.07 15.11
C TYR A 53 -5.22 5.38 13.98
N PHE A 54 -6.32 4.64 13.96
CA PHE A 54 -7.41 4.95 13.06
C PHE A 54 -8.03 6.30 13.45
N PRO A 55 -7.98 7.31 12.57
CA PRO A 55 -8.43 8.66 12.92
C PRO A 55 -9.94 8.83 12.99
N GLY A 56 -10.72 7.80 12.62
CA GLY A 56 -12.17 7.81 12.64
C GLY A 56 -12.80 8.03 11.26
N HIS A 57 -14.13 7.99 11.24
CA HIS A 57 -14.93 8.23 10.04
C HIS A 57 -15.34 9.69 9.92
N GLY A 58 -15.19 10.25 8.73
CA GLY A 58 -15.72 11.55 8.36
C GLY A 58 -17.04 11.45 7.60
N LYS A 59 -17.55 12.58 7.13
CA LYS A 59 -18.81 12.64 6.36
C LYS A 59 -18.74 11.93 5.00
N SER A 60 -17.57 11.82 4.41
CA SER A 60 -17.35 11.26 3.07
C SER A 60 -16.24 10.21 3.02
N GLY A 61 -16.01 9.50 4.10
CA GLY A 61 -14.95 8.50 4.21
C GLY A 61 -14.15 8.65 5.49
N ASP A 62 -13.02 7.98 5.56
CA ASP A 62 -12.17 8.03 6.74
C ASP A 62 -11.44 9.38 6.83
N LEU A 63 -11.21 9.83 8.05
CA LEU A 63 -10.46 11.04 8.30
C LEU A 63 -8.99 10.87 7.85
N PRO A 64 -8.31 11.96 7.45
CA PRO A 64 -6.90 11.90 7.07
C PRO A 64 -6.02 11.51 8.26
N PRO A 65 -4.80 11.00 8.00
CA PRO A 65 -3.82 10.76 9.05
C PRO A 65 -3.47 12.07 9.77
N ARG A 66 -3.04 11.95 11.01
CA ARG A 66 -2.62 13.12 11.78
C ARG A 66 -1.46 13.83 11.09
N LYS A 67 -1.57 15.13 11.02
CA LYS A 67 -0.54 15.97 10.40
C LYS A 67 0.81 15.80 11.13
N GLY A 68 1.88 15.63 10.37
CA GLY A 68 3.23 15.49 10.90
C GLY A 68 3.56 14.09 11.45
N PHE A 69 2.61 13.16 11.45
CA PHE A 69 2.87 11.82 11.98
C PHE A 69 3.88 11.05 11.12
N ALA A 70 3.64 10.96 9.82
CA ALA A 70 4.54 10.25 8.93
C ALA A 70 5.93 10.87 8.89
N GLU A 71 6.03 12.20 8.85
CA GLU A 71 7.29 12.93 8.87
C GLU A 71 8.13 12.66 10.12
N LYS A 72 7.46 12.43 11.24
CA LYS A 72 8.12 12.13 12.52
C LYS A 72 8.59 10.68 12.62
N TRP A 73 7.75 9.73 12.23
CA TRP A 73 7.96 8.32 12.53
C TRP A 73 8.50 7.49 11.37
N HIS A 74 8.08 7.75 10.13
CA HIS A 74 8.48 6.95 8.99
C HIS A 74 10.00 6.95 8.74
N PRO A 75 10.72 8.09 8.80
CA PRO A 75 12.18 8.05 8.61
C PRO A 75 12.89 7.16 9.62
N GLN A 76 12.42 7.13 10.86
CA GLN A 76 13.00 6.30 11.91
C GLN A 76 12.75 4.81 11.66
N LEU A 77 11.53 4.45 11.26
CA LEU A 77 11.18 3.07 10.94
C LEU A 77 11.92 2.56 9.70
N LEU A 78 12.05 3.39 8.69
CA LEU A 78 12.76 3.02 7.46
C LEU A 78 14.27 2.80 7.68
N LYS A 79 14.88 3.46 8.65
CA LYS A 79 16.27 3.20 9.04
C LYS A 79 16.50 1.79 9.56
N GLU A 80 15.50 1.21 10.22
CA GLU A 80 15.56 -0.18 10.71
C GLU A 80 15.41 -1.21 9.58
N CYS A 81 15.18 -0.75 8.38
CA CYS A 81 14.83 -1.56 7.22
C CYS A 81 15.67 -1.15 6.00
N PRO A 82 17.01 -1.31 6.05
CA PRO A 82 17.90 -0.77 5.02
C PRO A 82 17.81 -1.50 3.68
N ASP A 83 17.27 -2.72 3.65
CA ASP A 83 17.26 -3.59 2.48
C ASP A 83 15.94 -3.55 1.70
N ILE A 84 15.22 -2.43 1.76
CA ILE A 84 13.99 -2.28 0.99
C ILE A 84 14.30 -2.19 -0.51
N GLU A 85 13.71 -3.08 -1.30
CA GLU A 85 13.82 -3.01 -2.76
C GLU A 85 12.62 -2.33 -3.42
N LEU A 86 11.43 -2.45 -2.82
CA LEU A 86 10.21 -1.89 -3.36
C LEU A 86 9.29 -1.40 -2.25
N THR A 87 8.81 -0.18 -2.38
CA THR A 87 7.80 0.40 -1.48
C THR A 87 6.46 0.53 -2.20
N LEU A 88 5.44 -0.15 -1.69
CA LEU A 88 4.08 -0.04 -2.19
C LEU A 88 3.37 1.14 -1.54
N LEU A 89 2.92 2.09 -2.33
CA LEU A 89 2.20 3.28 -1.87
C LEU A 89 0.70 3.08 -2.05
N ILE A 90 0.03 2.63 -1.00
CA ILE A 90 -1.39 2.28 -1.04
C ILE A 90 -2.25 3.47 -0.65
N GLY A 91 -2.98 4.00 -1.63
CA GLY A 91 -3.89 5.12 -1.44
C GLY A 91 -3.24 6.49 -1.53
N GLN A 92 -4.10 7.52 -1.48
CA GLN A 92 -3.71 8.90 -1.80
C GLN A 92 -2.71 9.52 -0.81
N TYR A 93 -2.82 9.20 0.46
CA TYR A 93 -1.98 9.85 1.50
C TYR A 93 -0.55 9.33 1.46
N ALA A 94 -0.35 8.02 1.31
CA ALA A 94 0.97 7.44 1.14
C ALA A 94 1.64 7.96 -0.14
N GLN A 95 0.90 8.02 -1.23
CA GLN A 95 1.40 8.54 -2.50
C GLN A 95 1.80 10.02 -2.39
N ALA A 96 0.95 10.85 -1.82
CA ALA A 96 1.24 12.28 -1.66
C ALA A 96 2.49 12.53 -0.81
N TYR A 97 2.62 11.82 0.29
CA TYR A 97 3.76 11.96 1.20
C TYR A 97 5.07 11.52 0.54
N TYR A 98 5.14 10.30 0.02
CA TYR A 98 6.37 9.75 -0.53
C TYR A 98 6.74 10.33 -1.90
N LEU A 99 5.77 10.70 -2.71
CA LEU A 99 6.02 11.30 -4.02
C LEU A 99 6.10 12.82 -3.97
N HIS A 100 5.96 13.43 -2.78
CA HIS A 100 5.97 14.89 -2.58
C HIS A 100 4.95 15.62 -3.47
N GLU A 101 3.76 15.06 -3.59
CA GLU A 101 2.68 15.58 -4.40
C GLU A 101 1.46 15.96 -3.56
N LYS A 102 0.51 16.67 -4.17
CA LYS A 102 -0.77 17.00 -3.51
C LYS A 102 -1.61 15.74 -3.28
N VAL A 103 -2.32 15.69 -2.15
CA VAL A 103 -3.16 14.56 -1.77
C VAL A 103 -4.28 14.30 -2.78
N SER A 104 -4.92 15.36 -3.30
CA SER A 104 -6.15 15.24 -4.06
C SER A 104 -5.96 14.77 -5.52
N GLY A 105 -6.78 13.84 -5.95
CA GLY A 105 -7.23 13.69 -7.32
C GLY A 105 -6.37 12.89 -8.30
N LYS A 106 -5.24 12.29 -7.88
CA LYS A 106 -4.30 11.69 -8.84
C LYS A 106 -4.00 10.20 -8.66
N VAL A 107 -4.72 9.50 -7.79
CA VAL A 107 -4.43 8.06 -7.56
C VAL A 107 -4.54 7.26 -8.86
N THR A 108 -5.60 7.43 -9.61
CA THR A 108 -5.81 6.72 -10.89
C THR A 108 -4.68 6.97 -11.87
N GLU A 109 -4.25 8.24 -12.03
CA GLU A 109 -3.16 8.59 -12.93
C GLU A 109 -1.81 8.02 -12.47
N ARG A 110 -1.53 8.10 -11.17
CA ARG A 110 -0.30 7.53 -10.60
C ARG A 110 -0.24 6.01 -10.80
N VAL A 111 -1.34 5.31 -10.53
CA VAL A 111 -1.44 3.86 -10.71
C VAL A 111 -1.29 3.48 -12.19
N ARG A 112 -1.92 4.24 -13.09
CA ARG A 112 -1.80 4.02 -14.52
C ARG A 112 -0.37 4.18 -15.04
N HIS A 113 0.36 5.14 -14.48
CA HIS A 113 1.74 5.44 -14.85
C HIS A 113 2.76 4.95 -13.80
N PHE A 114 2.47 3.84 -13.13
CA PHE A 114 3.31 3.31 -12.05
C PHE A 114 4.78 3.12 -12.45
N LYS A 115 5.05 2.83 -13.70
CA LYS A 115 6.42 2.64 -14.23
C LYS A 115 7.31 3.87 -14.06
N ASN A 116 6.71 5.06 -13.96
CA ASN A 116 7.46 6.30 -13.75
C ASN A 116 8.06 6.39 -12.33
N TYR A 117 7.59 5.57 -11.39
CA TYR A 117 8.02 5.58 -9.99
C TYR A 117 8.94 4.41 -9.62
N LEU A 118 9.08 3.45 -10.54
CA LEU A 118 9.98 2.32 -10.36
C LEU A 118 11.45 2.74 -10.47
N PRO A 119 12.37 2.01 -9.84
CA PRO A 119 12.16 0.79 -9.06
C PRO A 119 11.77 1.00 -7.60
N GLU A 120 11.75 2.23 -7.12
CA GLU A 120 11.63 2.56 -5.70
C GLU A 120 10.18 2.44 -5.19
N TYR A 121 9.22 2.97 -5.95
CA TYR A 121 7.82 3.05 -5.54
C TYR A 121 6.88 2.38 -6.53
N PHE A 122 5.84 1.77 -5.99
CA PHE A 122 4.73 1.24 -6.77
C PHE A 122 3.41 1.78 -6.19
N PRO A 123 2.79 2.78 -6.82
CA PRO A 123 1.52 3.31 -6.35
C PRO A 123 0.37 2.34 -6.64
N LEU A 124 -0.49 2.14 -5.66
CA LEU A 124 -1.68 1.29 -5.75
C LEU A 124 -2.92 2.02 -5.24
N VAL A 125 -4.05 1.67 -5.81
CA VAL A 125 -5.35 1.99 -5.21
C VAL A 125 -5.53 1.13 -3.95
N HIS A 126 -6.31 1.64 -2.98
CA HIS A 126 -6.60 0.86 -1.78
C HIS A 126 -7.40 -0.41 -2.13
N PRO A 127 -7.02 -1.59 -1.61
CA PRO A 127 -7.67 -2.87 -1.94
C PRO A 127 -9.03 -3.07 -1.26
N SER A 128 -9.64 -2.03 -0.73
CA SER A 128 -10.96 -2.06 -0.10
C SER A 128 -12.04 -2.57 -1.05
N PRO A 129 -13.01 -3.36 -0.55
CA PRO A 129 -14.21 -3.68 -1.30
C PRO A 129 -14.98 -2.46 -1.83
N ARG A 130 -14.84 -1.29 -1.19
CA ARG A 130 -15.43 -0.02 -1.66
C ARG A 130 -14.91 0.41 -3.03
N ASN A 131 -13.73 -0.03 -3.45
CA ASN A 131 -13.15 0.28 -4.75
C ASN A 131 -13.59 -0.66 -5.89
N GLN A 132 -14.62 -1.46 -5.67
CA GLN A 132 -15.17 -2.36 -6.68
C GLN A 132 -15.64 -1.59 -7.94
N ILE A 133 -16.30 -0.45 -7.73
CA ILE A 133 -16.77 0.41 -8.83
C ILE A 133 -15.58 1.00 -9.60
N TRP A 134 -14.56 1.44 -8.89
CA TRP A 134 -13.33 1.95 -9.51
C TRP A 134 -12.66 0.87 -10.38
N MET A 135 -12.54 -0.34 -9.86
CA MET A 135 -11.94 -1.46 -10.61
C MET A 135 -12.76 -1.83 -11.85
N ALA A 136 -14.08 -1.81 -11.74
CA ALA A 136 -14.97 -2.05 -12.90
C ALA A 136 -14.81 -0.99 -14.00
N LYS A 137 -14.56 0.25 -13.61
CA LYS A 137 -14.31 1.35 -14.57
C LYS A 137 -12.87 1.39 -15.11
N ASN A 138 -11.96 0.67 -14.50
CA ASN A 138 -10.54 0.66 -14.86
C ASN A 138 -10.02 -0.77 -15.04
N PRO A 139 -10.54 -1.53 -16.02
CA PRO A 139 -10.17 -2.94 -16.23
C PRO A 139 -8.67 -3.14 -16.50
N TRP A 140 -8.01 -2.13 -17.07
CA TRP A 140 -6.56 -2.12 -17.28
C TRP A 140 -5.75 -2.38 -15.99
N PHE A 141 -6.32 -2.09 -14.83
CA PHE A 141 -5.65 -2.35 -13.55
C PHE A 141 -5.42 -3.84 -13.34
N ALA A 142 -6.47 -4.65 -13.44
CA ALA A 142 -6.35 -6.10 -13.31
C ALA A 142 -5.63 -6.76 -14.48
N GLU A 143 -5.73 -6.20 -15.68
CA GLU A 143 -5.17 -6.77 -16.90
C GLU A 143 -3.68 -6.46 -17.11
N GLN A 144 -3.20 -5.33 -16.59
CA GLN A 144 -1.86 -4.82 -16.86
C GLN A 144 -1.06 -4.57 -15.58
N VAL A 145 -1.63 -3.82 -14.62
CA VAL A 145 -0.91 -3.41 -13.41
C VAL A 145 -0.67 -4.56 -12.46
N VAL A 146 -1.70 -5.37 -12.19
CA VAL A 146 -1.59 -6.51 -11.27
C VAL A 146 -0.59 -7.56 -11.77
N PRO A 147 -0.59 -7.99 -13.03
CA PRO A 147 0.43 -8.92 -13.53
C PRO A 147 1.86 -8.39 -13.43
N ASP A 148 2.06 -7.10 -13.74
CA ASP A 148 3.38 -6.48 -13.62
C ASP A 148 3.84 -6.41 -12.15
N LEU A 149 2.92 -6.11 -11.23
CA LEU A 149 3.20 -6.13 -9.79
C LEU A 149 3.57 -7.53 -9.31
N GLN A 150 2.80 -8.54 -9.68
CA GLN A 150 3.08 -9.93 -9.31
C GLN A 150 4.46 -10.38 -9.82
N ALA A 151 4.79 -10.08 -11.06
CA ALA A 151 6.09 -10.42 -11.64
C ALA A 151 7.24 -9.73 -10.89
N LEU A 152 7.07 -8.47 -10.53
CA LEU A 152 8.07 -7.71 -9.78
C LEU A 152 8.25 -8.25 -8.36
N VAL A 153 7.16 -8.55 -7.67
CA VAL A 153 7.21 -9.15 -6.32
C VAL A 153 7.89 -10.50 -6.36
N GLN A 154 7.54 -11.37 -7.30
CA GLN A 154 8.18 -12.69 -7.44
C GLN A 154 9.68 -12.57 -7.69
N LYS A 155 10.10 -11.61 -8.47
CA LYS A 155 11.53 -11.34 -8.70
C LYS A 155 12.26 -10.91 -7.43
N ILE A 156 11.62 -10.14 -6.58
CA ILE A 156 12.21 -9.65 -5.33
C ILE A 156 12.30 -10.72 -4.27
N ILE A 157 11.26 -11.56 -4.11
CA ILE A 157 11.21 -12.57 -3.05
C ILE A 157 11.93 -13.87 -3.40
N HIS A 158 12.34 -14.06 -4.63
CA HIS A 158 13.10 -15.20 -5.12
C HIS A 158 14.43 -14.76 -5.73
#